data_339241d9c1dfae6f695934b3b32a31cd
#
_entry.id   339241d9c1dfae6f695934b3b32a31cd
#
_cell.length_a   1.000
_cell.length_b   1.000
_cell.length_c   1.000
_cell.angle_alpha   90.00
_cell.angle_beta   90.00
_cell.angle_gamma   90.00
#
_symmetry.space_group_name_H-M   'P 1'
#
loop_
_entity.id
_entity.type
_entity.pdbx_description
1 polymer ?
#
loop_
_entity_poly.entity_id
_entity_poly.type
_entity_poly.pdbx_seq_one_letter_code
_entity_poly.pdbx_strand_id
1 'polypeptide(L)'
;FCSCVVFGGESFSEEKRVVTIGVLDSSLSATDKSAIAQTLEALENLPGYRLDVQYYNPSELEEQLIQKKLDYFIGTSGFYRRFQSFGLRSVATLFTETAPNPRYATGSVFVVRNDSPIKTISELKGKSALASWSKGFSSYFAPMGEISKQGFDPESFFAAYKTYGPPMTNLLQKLENHEGDVVLIRACLLEDLEKTQPDIFKRFRVLEEKKDNRLRCKHSTDLYPNWTLVATPSAPWTETREITKCLLNIPDSTGFGWATVPDFNTIDELYKSLKAGPYAYLRIQTVQSFIYHYRFPLLFALFCILMLCVHSWRTNVLVKRRTQSLRLAYEKEAELRRKIRESELRIDQLQKTEIIGAMSSLIAHEINGPLATIDNYCRGIKRKLEVEGIDGSWVNRPLALIAKQTSKISDIVSRVRAYAKRDEPEFTKIEADKLLKTCVSDIRMRYPNSRIVLSETEPSV
;
A
#
# COMPACT_ATOMS: atom_id res chain seq x y z
N PHE A 1 -40.82 89.21 -38.73
CA PHE A 1 -41.00 87.82 -39.17
C PHE A 1 -40.17 86.92 -38.25
N CYS A 2 -40.89 86.30 -37.31
CA CYS A 2 -40.33 85.31 -36.40
C CYS A 2 -40.83 83.95 -36.88
N SER A 3 -39.95 83.16 -37.47
CA SER A 3 -40.25 81.77 -37.88
C SER A 3 -40.08 80.86 -36.66
N CYS A 4 -41.16 80.31 -36.15
CA CYS A 4 -41.17 79.19 -35.20
C CYS A 4 -40.80 77.93 -35.93
N VAL A 5 -39.62 77.37 -35.65
CA VAL A 5 -39.27 76.00 -36.04
C VAL A 5 -39.91 75.08 -35.01
N VAL A 6 -40.93 74.35 -35.42
CA VAL A 6 -41.48 73.21 -34.66
C VAL A 6 -40.55 72.03 -34.83
N PHE A 7 -39.83 71.71 -33.76
CA PHE A 7 -39.14 70.43 -33.65
C PHE A 7 -40.24 69.37 -33.45
N GLY A 8 -40.44 68.54 -34.50
CA GLY A 8 -41.20 67.33 -34.35
C GLY A 8 -40.41 66.33 -33.45
N GLY A 9 -41.00 66.08 -32.30
CA GLY A 9 -40.48 65.06 -31.41
C GLY A 9 -40.62 63.64 -32.09
N GLU A 10 -39.56 63.09 -32.63
CA GLU A 10 -39.49 61.69 -32.86
C GLU A 10 -39.58 61.00 -31.51
N SER A 11 -40.68 60.30 -31.29
CA SER A 11 -40.72 59.28 -30.18
C SER A 11 -39.77 58.21 -30.47
N PHE A 12 -38.55 58.31 -29.91
CA PHE A 12 -37.66 57.15 -29.79
C PHE A 12 -38.44 56.08 -28.97
N SER A 13 -38.90 55.05 -29.64
CA SER A 13 -39.33 53.85 -28.93
C SER A 13 -38.06 53.30 -28.27
N GLU A 14 -37.92 53.53 -26.99
CA GLU A 14 -36.86 52.95 -26.17
C GLU A 14 -36.93 51.43 -26.36
N GLU A 15 -35.94 50.85 -27.07
CA GLU A 15 -35.85 49.43 -27.31
C GLU A 15 -35.68 48.74 -25.95
N LYS A 16 -36.75 48.05 -25.51
CA LYS A 16 -36.74 47.37 -24.21
C LYS A 16 -35.62 46.33 -24.17
N ARG A 17 -34.77 46.42 -23.15
CA ARG A 17 -33.76 45.40 -22.95
C ARG A 17 -34.41 44.06 -22.67
N VAL A 18 -33.98 42.99 -23.42
CA VAL A 18 -34.42 41.64 -23.19
C VAL A 18 -33.61 41.03 -22.04
N VAL A 19 -34.31 40.57 -21.00
CA VAL A 19 -33.76 39.93 -19.80
C VAL A 19 -34.05 38.43 -19.89
N THR A 20 -33.02 37.59 -19.97
CA THR A 20 -33.19 36.14 -20.09
C THR A 20 -33.25 35.50 -18.70
N ILE A 21 -34.37 34.82 -18.40
CA ILE A 21 -34.58 34.13 -17.12
C ILE A 21 -34.82 32.64 -17.34
N GLY A 22 -33.93 31.81 -16.77
CA GLY A 22 -34.16 30.38 -16.70
C GLY A 22 -34.92 29.98 -15.43
N VAL A 23 -35.96 29.17 -15.55
CA VAL A 23 -36.67 28.59 -14.40
C VAL A 23 -36.40 27.10 -14.33
N LEU A 24 -35.92 26.65 -13.17
CA LEU A 24 -35.64 25.22 -12.95
C LEU A 24 -36.96 24.44 -12.82
N ASP A 25 -37.33 23.65 -13.81
CA ASP A 25 -38.50 22.78 -13.78
C ASP A 25 -38.14 21.41 -13.19
N SER A 26 -37.94 21.40 -11.86
CA SER A 26 -37.69 20.16 -11.15
C SER A 26 -38.41 20.14 -9.82
N SER A 27 -39.61 19.60 -9.77
CA SER A 27 -40.28 19.36 -8.48
C SER A 27 -40.92 20.59 -7.84
N LEU A 28 -41.31 21.57 -8.63
CA LEU A 28 -42.13 22.71 -8.17
C LEU A 28 -43.46 22.25 -7.56
N SER A 29 -43.79 22.74 -6.38
CA SER A 29 -45.13 22.57 -5.81
C SER A 29 -46.13 23.42 -6.60
N ALA A 30 -47.43 23.16 -6.42
CA ALA A 30 -48.45 24.03 -6.96
C ALA A 30 -48.32 25.45 -6.41
N THR A 31 -47.98 25.58 -5.11
CA THR A 31 -47.73 26.87 -4.45
C THR A 31 -46.51 27.57 -5.02
N ASP A 32 -45.40 26.87 -5.20
CA ASP A 32 -44.16 27.45 -5.78
C ASP A 32 -44.38 27.87 -7.23
N LYS A 33 -45.10 27.06 -8.03
CA LYS A 33 -45.44 27.43 -9.42
C LYS A 33 -46.26 28.70 -9.48
N SER A 34 -47.31 28.82 -8.63
CA SER A 34 -48.12 30.00 -8.54
C SER A 34 -47.31 31.23 -8.12
N ALA A 35 -46.47 31.09 -7.09
CA ALA A 35 -45.63 32.18 -6.60
C ALA A 35 -44.61 32.65 -7.66
N ILE A 36 -43.98 31.70 -8.36
CA ILE A 36 -43.01 32.03 -9.43
C ILE A 36 -43.74 32.70 -10.62
N ALA A 37 -44.91 32.20 -11.03
CA ALA A 37 -45.67 32.79 -12.13
C ALA A 37 -46.08 34.24 -11.82
N GLN A 38 -46.61 34.51 -10.64
CA GLN A 38 -46.97 35.86 -10.20
C GLN A 38 -45.71 36.77 -10.08
N THR A 39 -44.58 36.21 -9.67
CA THR A 39 -43.30 36.90 -9.62
C THR A 39 -42.85 37.34 -11.02
N LEU A 40 -42.92 36.44 -11.98
CA LEU A 40 -42.55 36.73 -13.38
C LEU A 40 -43.49 37.79 -14.00
N GLU A 41 -44.78 37.71 -13.72
CA GLU A 41 -45.76 38.73 -14.12
C GLU A 41 -45.43 40.12 -13.50
N ALA A 42 -45.08 40.18 -12.22
CA ALA A 42 -44.65 41.41 -11.59
C ALA A 42 -43.37 41.99 -12.22
N LEU A 43 -42.41 41.11 -12.58
CA LEU A 43 -41.17 41.52 -13.24
C LEU A 43 -41.40 41.97 -14.70
N GLU A 44 -42.36 41.38 -15.43
CA GLU A 44 -42.71 41.77 -16.79
C GLU A 44 -43.31 43.21 -16.86
N ASN A 45 -43.95 43.64 -15.78
CA ASN A 45 -44.47 44.99 -15.64
C ASN A 45 -43.42 46.05 -15.34
N LEU A 46 -42.13 45.68 -15.17
CA LEU A 46 -41.06 46.65 -14.97
C LEU A 46 -40.81 47.47 -16.24
N PRO A 47 -40.77 48.82 -16.15
CA PRO A 47 -40.54 49.69 -17.30
C PRO A 47 -39.11 49.47 -17.86
N GLY A 48 -39.01 49.48 -19.20
CA GLY A 48 -37.70 49.35 -19.88
C GLY A 48 -37.18 47.92 -20.10
N TYR A 49 -37.89 46.93 -19.57
CA TYR A 49 -37.49 45.52 -19.70
C TYR A 49 -38.53 44.67 -20.44
N ARG A 50 -38.07 43.63 -21.11
CA ARG A 50 -38.87 42.55 -21.67
C ARG A 50 -38.26 41.23 -21.18
N LEU A 51 -39.08 40.35 -20.59
CA LEU A 51 -38.60 39.04 -20.12
C LEU A 51 -38.63 38.00 -21.25
N ASP A 52 -37.57 37.23 -21.36
CA ASP A 52 -37.53 35.96 -22.08
C ASP A 52 -37.36 34.82 -21.06
N VAL A 53 -38.46 34.16 -20.74
CA VAL A 53 -38.53 33.13 -19.69
C VAL A 53 -38.60 31.76 -20.28
N GLN A 54 -37.65 30.90 -19.91
CA GLN A 54 -37.58 29.52 -20.35
C GLN A 54 -37.50 28.57 -19.16
N TYR A 55 -38.23 27.43 -19.26
CA TYR A 55 -38.21 26.39 -18.24
C TYR A 55 -37.24 25.30 -18.64
N TYR A 56 -36.35 24.91 -17.73
CA TYR A 56 -35.28 23.94 -17.98
C TYR A 56 -35.28 22.81 -16.97
N ASN A 57 -35.01 21.58 -17.39
CA ASN A 57 -34.63 20.55 -16.47
C ASN A 57 -33.23 20.84 -15.86
N PRO A 58 -32.82 20.14 -14.78
CA PRO A 58 -31.55 20.43 -14.13
C PRO A 58 -30.30 20.36 -15.02
N SER A 59 -30.28 19.45 -16.01
CA SER A 59 -29.14 19.30 -16.92
C SER A 59 -29.11 20.37 -17.99
N GLU A 60 -30.28 20.74 -18.52
CA GLU A 60 -30.42 21.82 -19.48
C GLU A 60 -30.06 23.16 -18.84
N LEU A 61 -30.53 23.47 -17.63
CA LEU A 61 -30.19 24.70 -16.92
C LEU A 61 -28.68 24.79 -16.65
N GLU A 62 -28.04 23.68 -16.28
CA GLU A 62 -26.58 23.60 -16.13
C GLU A 62 -25.87 23.98 -17.44
N GLU A 63 -26.34 23.45 -18.58
CA GLU A 63 -25.77 23.76 -19.89
C GLU A 63 -25.92 25.24 -20.25
N GLN A 64 -27.13 25.85 -20.02
CA GLN A 64 -27.35 27.27 -20.27
C GLN A 64 -26.43 28.15 -19.41
N LEU A 65 -26.19 27.78 -18.14
CA LEU A 65 -25.25 28.49 -17.27
C LEU A 65 -23.81 28.39 -17.76
N ILE A 66 -23.36 27.20 -18.20
CA ILE A 66 -22.01 26.99 -18.78
C ILE A 66 -21.86 27.85 -20.05
N GLN A 67 -22.89 27.90 -20.92
CA GLN A 67 -22.89 28.67 -22.15
C GLN A 67 -23.09 30.18 -21.93
N LYS A 68 -23.31 30.62 -20.67
CA LYS A 68 -23.56 32.05 -20.28
C LYS A 68 -24.72 32.70 -21.04
N LYS A 69 -25.78 31.93 -21.29
CA LYS A 69 -26.97 32.41 -22.05
C LYS A 69 -28.05 33.04 -21.21
N LEU A 70 -27.92 33.02 -19.88
CA LEU A 70 -28.90 33.51 -18.94
C LEU A 70 -28.37 34.71 -18.19
N ASP A 71 -29.23 35.75 -17.98
CA ASP A 71 -28.97 36.85 -17.06
C ASP A 71 -29.35 36.45 -15.64
N TYR A 72 -30.47 35.75 -15.49
CA TYR A 72 -30.96 35.26 -14.19
C TYR A 72 -31.49 33.84 -14.31
N PHE A 73 -31.62 33.21 -13.16
CA PHE A 73 -32.41 31.98 -13.05
C PHE A 73 -33.11 31.91 -11.70
N ILE A 74 -34.27 31.23 -11.66
CA ILE A 74 -34.98 30.82 -10.46
C ILE A 74 -34.76 29.33 -10.27
N GLY A 75 -34.12 28.95 -9.15
CA GLY A 75 -33.81 27.57 -8.86
C GLY A 75 -33.75 27.28 -7.38
N THR A 76 -33.61 25.98 -7.04
CA THR A 76 -33.41 25.63 -5.63
C THR A 76 -32.06 26.19 -5.13
N SER A 77 -32.03 26.61 -3.87
CA SER A 77 -30.78 27.08 -3.25
C SER A 77 -29.67 26.04 -3.34
N GLY A 78 -29.99 24.74 -3.32
CA GLY A 78 -29.01 23.68 -3.55
C GLY A 78 -28.42 23.69 -4.95
N PHE A 79 -29.26 23.90 -5.98
CA PHE A 79 -28.77 24.07 -7.35
C PHE A 79 -27.84 25.27 -7.46
N TYR A 80 -28.26 26.43 -6.93
CA TYR A 80 -27.44 27.64 -6.89
C TYR A 80 -26.08 27.41 -6.24
N ARG A 81 -26.05 26.84 -5.06
CA ARG A 81 -24.77 26.59 -4.32
C ARG A 81 -23.86 25.60 -5.01
N ARG A 82 -24.42 24.63 -5.74
CA ARG A 82 -23.61 23.67 -6.51
C ARG A 82 -22.78 24.35 -7.60
N PHE A 83 -23.30 25.43 -8.19
CA PHE A 83 -22.65 26.19 -9.26
C PHE A 83 -22.07 27.53 -8.81
N GLN A 84 -21.90 27.78 -7.53
CA GLN A 84 -21.38 29.03 -6.99
C GLN A 84 -20.06 29.50 -7.60
N SER A 85 -19.19 28.55 -7.99
CA SER A 85 -17.90 28.84 -8.63
C SER A 85 -18.03 29.60 -9.96
N PHE A 86 -19.22 29.65 -10.55
CA PHE A 86 -19.50 30.42 -11.79
C PHE A 86 -19.74 31.90 -11.55
N GLY A 87 -19.50 32.40 -10.34
CA GLY A 87 -19.71 33.83 -10.01
C GLY A 87 -21.18 34.23 -9.82
N LEU A 88 -22.02 33.26 -9.53
CA LEU A 88 -23.46 33.46 -9.29
C LEU A 88 -23.70 34.25 -7.99
N ARG A 89 -24.72 35.09 -7.99
CA ARG A 89 -25.12 35.95 -6.86
C ARG A 89 -26.60 35.76 -6.53
N SER A 90 -26.92 35.41 -5.29
CA SER A 90 -28.31 35.36 -4.84
C SER A 90 -28.91 36.76 -4.80
N VAL A 91 -30.10 36.92 -5.36
CA VAL A 91 -30.87 38.18 -5.35
C VAL A 91 -31.87 38.16 -4.21
N ALA A 92 -32.77 37.20 -4.21
CA ALA A 92 -33.76 37.01 -3.16
C ALA A 92 -34.19 35.53 -3.09
N THR A 93 -34.71 35.10 -1.94
CA THR A 93 -35.19 33.75 -1.67
C THR A 93 -36.68 33.81 -1.32
N LEU A 94 -37.43 32.89 -1.92
CA LEU A 94 -38.90 32.79 -1.77
C LEU A 94 -39.26 32.31 -0.35
N PHE A 95 -40.27 32.90 0.24
CA PHE A 95 -41.00 32.38 1.40
C PHE A 95 -42.49 32.23 1.07
N THR A 96 -43.18 31.34 1.79
CA THR A 96 -44.59 31.05 1.58
C THR A 96 -45.28 30.87 2.93
N GLU A 97 -46.63 30.81 2.96
CA GLU A 97 -47.36 30.54 4.21
C GLU A 97 -46.94 29.22 4.88
N THR A 98 -46.63 28.20 4.10
CA THR A 98 -46.16 26.90 4.63
C THR A 98 -44.69 26.94 5.10
N ALA A 99 -43.93 27.87 4.55
CA ALA A 99 -42.51 28.07 4.82
C ALA A 99 -42.22 29.55 5.06
N PRO A 100 -42.64 30.11 6.21
CA PRO A 100 -42.59 31.55 6.48
C PRO A 100 -41.18 32.10 6.67
N ASN A 101 -40.21 31.23 6.96
CA ASN A 101 -38.82 31.62 7.04
C ASN A 101 -38.05 31.08 5.81
N PRO A 102 -37.61 31.94 4.88
CA PRO A 102 -36.94 31.52 3.63
C PRO A 102 -35.64 30.71 3.86
N ARG A 103 -35.02 30.83 5.03
CA ARG A 103 -33.80 30.11 5.40
C ARG A 103 -34.06 28.64 5.73
N TYR A 104 -35.28 28.32 6.20
CA TYR A 104 -35.66 26.98 6.68
C TYR A 104 -36.94 26.49 5.98
N ALA A 105 -36.97 26.59 4.67
CA ALA A 105 -38.19 26.48 3.89
C ALA A 105 -38.28 25.18 3.04
N THR A 106 -37.19 24.45 2.88
CA THR A 106 -37.21 23.20 2.13
C THR A 106 -36.47 22.11 2.85
N GLY A 107 -36.88 20.88 2.60
CA GLY A 107 -36.27 19.67 3.14
C GLY A 107 -36.73 18.43 2.36
N SER A 108 -36.51 17.27 2.91
CA SER A 108 -36.91 15.99 2.30
C SER A 108 -37.58 15.09 3.31
N VAL A 109 -38.40 14.18 2.81
CA VAL A 109 -39.00 13.09 3.57
C VAL A 109 -38.60 11.75 3.00
N PHE A 110 -38.40 10.78 3.90
CA PHE A 110 -38.29 9.37 3.59
C PHE A 110 -39.69 8.78 3.77
N VAL A 111 -40.32 8.41 2.67
CA VAL A 111 -41.69 7.90 2.66
C VAL A 111 -41.71 6.41 2.39
N VAL A 112 -42.36 5.69 3.25
CA VAL A 112 -42.62 4.24 3.09
C VAL A 112 -44.11 3.96 3.08
N ARG A 113 -44.51 2.80 2.58
CA ARG A 113 -45.91 2.34 2.73
C ARG A 113 -46.26 2.19 4.21
N ASN A 114 -47.50 2.39 4.55
CA ASN A 114 -47.92 2.29 5.94
C ASN A 114 -47.83 0.86 6.51
N ASP A 115 -47.99 -0.17 5.66
CA ASP A 115 -47.81 -1.59 5.97
C ASP A 115 -46.31 -2.04 6.03
N SER A 116 -45.39 -1.19 5.68
CA SER A 116 -43.96 -1.53 5.69
C SER A 116 -43.46 -1.82 7.12
N PRO A 117 -42.63 -2.84 7.33
CA PRO A 117 -42.02 -3.09 8.63
C PRO A 117 -40.94 -2.08 9.01
N ILE A 118 -40.41 -1.29 8.04
CA ILE A 118 -39.32 -0.35 8.22
C ILE A 118 -39.77 0.86 9.05
N LYS A 119 -39.19 1.11 10.19
CA LYS A 119 -39.55 2.19 11.14
C LYS A 119 -38.56 3.32 11.22
N THR A 120 -37.29 3.06 10.88
CA THR A 120 -36.19 4.01 10.98
C THR A 120 -35.45 4.17 9.66
N ILE A 121 -34.72 5.27 9.50
CA ILE A 121 -33.84 5.50 8.32
C ILE A 121 -32.73 4.46 8.29
N SER A 122 -32.19 4.08 9.44
CA SER A 122 -31.11 3.07 9.52
C SER A 122 -31.52 1.70 8.96
N GLU A 123 -32.80 1.31 9.10
CA GLU A 123 -33.35 0.06 8.55
C GLU A 123 -33.45 0.06 7.01
N LEU A 124 -33.30 1.22 6.38
CA LEU A 124 -33.24 1.35 4.93
C LEU A 124 -31.89 0.90 4.33
N LYS A 125 -30.89 0.60 5.16
CA LYS A 125 -29.60 0.11 4.67
C LYS A 125 -29.77 -1.18 3.88
N GLY A 126 -29.26 -1.20 2.64
CA GLY A 126 -29.40 -2.34 1.73
C GLY A 126 -30.77 -2.48 1.08
N LYS A 127 -31.68 -1.50 1.25
CA LYS A 127 -33.00 -1.44 0.60
C LYS A 127 -32.95 -0.66 -0.71
N SER A 128 -34.08 -0.65 -1.46
CA SER A 128 -34.19 0.07 -2.72
C SER A 128 -34.90 1.41 -2.53
N ALA A 129 -34.26 2.50 -2.99
CA ALA A 129 -34.83 3.85 -2.96
C ALA A 129 -35.34 4.27 -4.33
N LEU A 130 -36.49 4.96 -4.34
CA LEU A 130 -37.07 5.59 -5.53
C LEU A 130 -36.94 7.10 -5.40
N ALA A 131 -36.51 7.76 -6.47
CA ALA A 131 -36.27 9.19 -6.50
C ALA A 131 -36.60 9.80 -7.87
N SER A 132 -36.74 11.12 -7.95
CA SER A 132 -36.95 11.80 -9.24
C SER A 132 -35.66 12.00 -10.00
N TRP A 133 -34.61 12.46 -9.33
CA TRP A 133 -33.31 12.81 -9.94
C TRP A 133 -32.15 12.28 -9.12
N SER A 134 -31.10 11.79 -9.81
CA SER A 134 -29.89 11.27 -9.17
C SER A 134 -29.01 12.36 -8.54
N LYS A 135 -29.24 13.63 -8.89
CA LYS A 135 -28.52 14.81 -8.36
C LYS A 135 -29.50 15.91 -7.95
N GLY A 136 -30.74 15.57 -7.65
CA GLY A 136 -31.74 16.51 -7.17
C GLY A 136 -31.49 16.87 -5.71
N PHE A 137 -31.79 18.12 -5.33
CA PHE A 137 -31.54 18.56 -3.95
C PHE A 137 -32.37 17.76 -2.95
N SER A 138 -33.73 17.78 -3.10
CA SER A 138 -34.63 17.06 -2.19
C SER A 138 -34.68 15.55 -2.42
N SER A 139 -34.38 15.09 -3.64
CA SER A 139 -34.41 13.67 -3.96
C SER A 139 -33.11 12.94 -3.67
N TYR A 140 -31.97 13.64 -3.55
CA TYR A 140 -30.67 13.03 -3.32
C TYR A 140 -29.88 13.72 -2.20
N PHE A 141 -29.48 14.99 -2.37
CA PHE A 141 -28.49 15.60 -1.46
C PHE A 141 -29.00 15.71 -0.02
N ALA A 142 -30.20 16.21 0.21
CA ALA A 142 -30.73 16.35 1.56
C ALA A 142 -30.93 15.00 2.26
N PRO A 143 -31.53 13.97 1.63
CA PRO A 143 -31.60 12.62 2.19
C PRO A 143 -30.23 11.99 2.46
N MET A 144 -29.27 12.11 1.53
CA MET A 144 -27.92 11.57 1.71
C MET A 144 -27.17 12.27 2.86
N GLY A 145 -27.42 13.58 3.06
CA GLY A 145 -26.91 14.30 4.20
C GLY A 145 -27.43 13.76 5.54
N GLU A 146 -28.70 13.38 5.61
CA GLU A 146 -29.28 12.81 6.82
C GLU A 146 -28.70 11.41 7.11
N ILE A 147 -28.54 10.58 6.07
CA ILE A 147 -27.87 9.27 6.14
C ILE A 147 -26.43 9.43 6.63
N SER A 148 -25.69 10.42 6.10
CA SER A 148 -24.31 10.71 6.51
C SER A 148 -24.24 11.14 7.98
N LYS A 149 -25.20 11.93 8.47
CA LYS A 149 -25.28 12.35 9.88
C LYS A 149 -25.51 11.18 10.83
N GLN A 150 -26.22 10.15 10.40
CA GLN A 150 -26.40 8.92 11.14
C GLN A 150 -25.17 7.98 11.09
N GLY A 151 -24.06 8.41 10.46
CA GLY A 151 -22.80 7.68 10.41
C GLY A 151 -22.70 6.63 9.32
N PHE A 152 -23.67 6.61 8.38
CA PHE A 152 -23.61 5.71 7.23
C PHE A 152 -22.93 6.37 6.03
N ASP A 153 -22.30 5.55 5.19
CA ASP A 153 -21.80 6.00 3.90
C ASP A 153 -22.95 6.13 2.89
N PRO A 154 -23.28 7.34 2.40
CA PRO A 154 -24.38 7.56 1.50
C PRO A 154 -24.25 6.85 0.15
N GLU A 155 -23.02 6.63 -0.34
CA GLU A 155 -22.79 6.01 -1.66
C GLU A 155 -23.10 4.52 -1.68
N SER A 156 -22.94 3.85 -0.53
CA SER A 156 -23.18 2.41 -0.36
C SER A 156 -24.41 2.07 0.48
N PHE A 157 -25.21 3.08 0.89
CA PHE A 157 -26.30 2.87 1.82
C PHE A 157 -27.44 2.07 1.21
N PHE A 158 -27.92 2.44 0.02
CA PHE A 158 -28.96 1.73 -0.69
C PHE A 158 -28.41 0.64 -1.59
N ALA A 159 -29.04 -0.53 -1.65
CA ALA A 159 -28.71 -1.57 -2.62
C ALA A 159 -29.03 -1.13 -4.06
N ALA A 160 -30.10 -0.35 -4.23
CA ALA A 160 -30.48 0.24 -5.51
C ALA A 160 -31.06 1.63 -5.30
N TYR A 161 -30.64 2.57 -6.15
CA TYR A 161 -31.18 3.93 -6.21
C TYR A 161 -31.75 4.17 -7.60
N LYS A 162 -33.10 4.09 -7.72
CA LYS A 162 -33.81 4.14 -9.00
C LYS A 162 -34.38 5.54 -9.23
N THR A 163 -34.12 6.12 -10.39
CA THR A 163 -34.61 7.46 -10.76
C THR A 163 -35.61 7.38 -11.91
N TYR A 164 -36.71 8.11 -11.79
CA TYR A 164 -37.85 8.02 -12.73
C TYR A 164 -38.23 9.36 -13.36
N GLY A 165 -37.53 10.44 -13.02
CA GLY A 165 -37.90 11.79 -13.48
C GLY A 165 -39.11 12.38 -12.76
N PRO A 166 -39.55 13.59 -13.17
CA PRO A 166 -40.77 14.21 -12.67
C PRO A 166 -42.04 13.62 -13.33
N PRO A 167 -43.23 13.76 -12.75
CA PRO A 167 -43.48 14.38 -11.45
C PRO A 167 -43.21 13.43 -10.29
N MET A 168 -42.83 13.97 -9.12
CA MET A 168 -42.56 13.17 -7.90
C MET A 168 -43.76 12.35 -7.42
N THR A 169 -44.97 12.74 -7.77
CA THR A 169 -46.24 12.06 -7.43
C THR A 169 -46.26 10.63 -7.99
N ASN A 170 -45.66 10.38 -9.16
CA ASN A 170 -45.59 9.05 -9.77
C ASN A 170 -44.76 8.07 -8.94
N LEU A 171 -43.83 8.57 -8.11
CA LEU A 171 -43.01 7.75 -7.25
C LEU A 171 -43.84 7.07 -6.15
N LEU A 172 -44.89 7.72 -5.66
CA LEU A 172 -45.78 7.12 -4.66
C LEU A 172 -46.55 5.94 -5.22
N GLN A 173 -47.02 6.03 -6.47
CA GLN A 173 -47.67 4.90 -7.14
C GLN A 173 -46.70 3.71 -7.32
N LYS A 174 -45.45 4.02 -7.68
CA LYS A 174 -44.40 2.97 -7.78
C LYS A 174 -44.09 2.32 -6.45
N LEU A 175 -44.10 3.11 -5.35
CA LEU A 175 -43.97 2.57 -4.00
C LEU A 175 -45.13 1.64 -3.62
N GLU A 176 -46.38 1.98 -3.97
CA GLU A 176 -47.54 1.10 -3.81
C GLU A 176 -47.37 -0.19 -4.60
N ASN A 177 -46.85 -0.10 -5.83
CA ASN A 177 -46.58 -1.25 -6.68
C ASN A 177 -45.38 -2.10 -6.23
N HIS A 178 -44.78 -1.83 -5.06
CA HIS A 178 -43.59 -2.52 -4.54
C HIS A 178 -42.35 -2.47 -5.43
N GLU A 179 -42.21 -1.41 -6.29
CA GLU A 179 -41.03 -1.24 -7.13
C GLU A 179 -39.79 -0.78 -6.33
N GLY A 180 -40.01 -0.35 -5.07
CA GLY A 180 -38.97 0.03 -4.10
C GLY A 180 -39.49 0.00 -2.68
N ASP A 181 -38.59 0.19 -1.72
CA ASP A 181 -38.89 0.13 -0.28
C ASP A 181 -39.15 1.54 0.31
N VAL A 182 -38.56 2.58 -0.27
CA VAL A 182 -38.67 3.98 0.18
C VAL A 182 -38.69 4.93 -1.01
N VAL A 183 -39.44 6.01 -0.87
CA VAL A 183 -39.41 7.15 -1.80
C VAL A 183 -38.77 8.35 -1.12
N LEU A 184 -37.85 9.02 -1.84
CA LEU A 184 -37.20 10.26 -1.42
C LEU A 184 -37.81 11.43 -2.17
N ILE A 185 -38.63 12.22 -1.49
CA ILE A 185 -39.35 13.35 -2.06
C ILE A 185 -39.14 14.62 -1.22
N ARG A 186 -39.49 15.79 -1.81
CA ARG A 186 -39.48 17.05 -1.06
C ARG A 186 -40.47 17.03 0.08
N ALA A 187 -40.17 17.77 1.11
CA ALA A 187 -41.13 18.08 2.15
C ALA A 187 -42.36 18.81 1.54
N CYS A 188 -43.47 18.81 2.24
CA CYS A 188 -44.77 19.38 1.83
C CYS A 188 -45.50 18.67 0.67
N LEU A 189 -44.88 17.68 -0.02
CA LEU A 189 -45.55 17.05 -1.15
C LEU A 189 -46.74 16.18 -0.70
N LEU A 190 -46.66 15.50 0.43
CA LEU A 190 -47.74 14.66 0.96
C LEU A 190 -48.89 15.58 1.42
N GLU A 191 -48.62 16.67 2.08
CA GLU A 191 -49.60 17.65 2.52
C GLU A 191 -50.27 18.38 1.34
N ASP A 192 -49.50 18.65 0.26
CA ASP A 192 -50.10 19.18 -0.98
C ASP A 192 -51.07 18.14 -1.62
N LEU A 193 -50.71 16.85 -1.59
CA LEU A 193 -51.55 15.79 -2.11
C LEU A 193 -52.75 15.49 -1.22
N GLU A 194 -52.65 15.66 0.08
CA GLU A 194 -53.75 15.43 1.04
C GLU A 194 -54.96 16.32 0.69
N LYS A 195 -54.72 17.53 0.15
CA LYS A 195 -55.80 18.42 -0.30
C LYS A 195 -56.72 17.82 -1.38
N THR A 196 -56.14 16.94 -2.23
CA THR A 196 -56.82 16.26 -3.33
C THR A 196 -57.05 14.77 -3.07
N GLN A 197 -56.26 14.17 -2.17
CA GLN A 197 -56.28 12.77 -1.79
C GLN A 197 -56.24 12.65 -0.25
N PRO A 198 -57.34 12.82 0.46
CA PRO A 198 -57.39 12.88 1.94
C PRO A 198 -56.83 11.60 2.62
N ASP A 199 -56.83 10.49 1.91
CA ASP A 199 -56.35 9.20 2.44
C ASP A 199 -54.86 8.95 2.22
N ILE A 200 -54.08 9.95 1.76
CA ILE A 200 -52.67 9.78 1.42
C ILE A 200 -51.85 9.28 2.64
N PHE A 201 -52.10 9.82 3.84
CA PHE A 201 -51.43 9.41 5.07
C PHE A 201 -51.96 8.08 5.64
N LYS A 202 -53.05 7.50 5.12
CA LYS A 202 -53.46 6.13 5.41
C LYS A 202 -52.64 5.10 4.63
N ARG A 203 -52.12 5.50 3.44
CA ARG A 203 -51.34 4.64 2.55
C ARG A 203 -49.84 4.76 2.80
N PHE A 204 -49.40 5.95 3.19
CA PHE A 204 -47.95 6.27 3.34
C PHE A 204 -47.69 6.89 4.70
N ARG A 205 -46.45 6.69 5.19
CA ARG A 205 -45.95 7.37 6.38
C ARG A 205 -44.55 7.88 6.16
N VAL A 206 -44.23 8.96 6.87
CA VAL A 206 -42.90 9.58 6.92
C VAL A 206 -42.07 8.89 8.00
N LEU A 207 -40.83 8.55 7.69
CA LEU A 207 -39.87 8.02 8.65
C LEU A 207 -39.18 9.16 9.41
N GLU A 208 -38.94 8.95 10.71
CA GLU A 208 -38.19 9.85 11.58
C GLU A 208 -38.53 11.33 11.38
N GLU A 209 -39.83 11.63 11.45
CA GLU A 209 -40.34 13.00 11.34
C GLU A 209 -39.70 13.90 12.41
N LYS A 210 -38.99 14.96 11.97
CA LYS A 210 -38.41 15.97 12.86
C LYS A 210 -39.47 16.89 13.40
N LYS A 211 -39.48 17.12 14.71
CA LYS A 211 -40.38 18.05 15.36
C LYS A 211 -39.81 19.48 15.29
N ASP A 212 -40.01 20.12 14.16
CA ASP A 212 -39.53 21.47 13.89
C ASP A 212 -40.66 22.30 13.31
N ASN A 213 -41.05 23.36 14.01
CA ASN A 213 -42.17 24.25 13.64
C ASN A 213 -41.78 25.32 12.62
N ARG A 214 -40.55 25.37 12.15
CA ARG A 214 -40.07 26.35 11.16
C ARG A 214 -40.63 26.10 9.77
N LEU A 215 -40.94 24.85 9.44
CA LEU A 215 -41.68 24.43 8.25
C LEU A 215 -43.00 23.81 8.68
N ARG A 216 -44.14 24.24 8.09
CA ARG A 216 -45.48 23.72 8.43
C ARG A 216 -45.82 22.40 7.75
N CYS A 217 -44.83 21.61 7.40
CA CYS A 217 -44.96 20.30 6.77
C CYS A 217 -44.01 19.32 7.42
N LYS A 218 -44.32 18.00 7.27
CA LYS A 218 -43.46 16.93 7.73
C LYS A 218 -42.14 16.93 6.97
N HIS A 219 -41.06 16.72 7.70
CA HIS A 219 -39.74 16.51 7.10
C HIS A 219 -38.89 15.55 7.94
N SER A 220 -38.03 14.79 7.28
CA SER A 220 -37.09 13.85 7.91
C SER A 220 -35.67 14.38 7.94
N THR A 221 -35.35 15.37 7.13
CA THR A 221 -34.00 15.97 7.01
C THR A 221 -33.94 17.31 7.71
N ASP A 222 -32.75 17.90 7.79
CA ASP A 222 -32.62 19.30 8.11
C ASP A 222 -33.35 20.19 7.09
N LEU A 223 -33.59 21.44 7.49
CA LEU A 223 -34.21 22.44 6.64
C LEU A 223 -33.16 23.35 6.01
N TYR A 224 -33.45 23.74 4.79
CA TYR A 224 -32.56 24.51 3.91
C TYR A 224 -33.29 25.70 3.30
N PRO A 225 -32.55 26.71 2.78
CA PRO A 225 -33.14 27.81 2.08
C PRO A 225 -33.96 27.40 0.85
N ASN A 226 -35.02 28.18 0.57
CA ASN A 226 -35.99 27.91 -0.47
C ASN A 226 -35.47 28.24 -1.89
N TRP A 227 -36.39 28.29 -2.85
CA TRP A 227 -36.18 28.77 -4.21
C TRP A 227 -35.58 30.16 -4.19
N THR A 228 -34.57 30.38 -4.99
CA THR A 228 -33.78 31.62 -5.01
C THR A 228 -33.71 32.14 -6.44
N LEU A 229 -33.99 33.42 -6.62
CA LEU A 229 -33.62 34.17 -7.82
C LEU A 229 -32.12 34.44 -7.75
N VAL A 230 -31.41 34.09 -8.78
CA VAL A 230 -29.96 34.19 -8.86
C VAL A 230 -29.56 34.98 -10.09
N ALA A 231 -28.70 35.97 -9.91
CA ALA A 231 -28.07 36.72 -10.99
C ALA A 231 -26.77 36.01 -11.44
N THR A 232 -26.58 35.88 -12.74
CA THR A 232 -25.32 35.42 -13.33
C THR A 232 -24.33 36.59 -13.46
N PRO A 233 -23.05 36.33 -13.80
CA PRO A 233 -22.11 37.42 -14.10
C PRO A 233 -22.51 38.34 -15.26
N SER A 234 -23.40 37.88 -16.16
CA SER A 234 -23.93 38.67 -17.30
C SER A 234 -24.91 39.71 -16.88
N ALA A 235 -25.60 39.56 -15.71
CA ALA A 235 -26.61 40.47 -15.22
C ALA A 235 -25.99 41.79 -14.72
N PRO A 236 -26.38 42.96 -15.25
CA PRO A 236 -25.93 44.27 -14.78
C PRO A 236 -26.40 44.53 -13.35
N TRP A 237 -25.58 45.22 -12.57
CA TRP A 237 -25.92 45.54 -11.17
C TRP A 237 -27.11 46.49 -11.06
N THR A 238 -27.26 47.44 -12.02
CA THR A 238 -28.38 48.39 -12.06
C THR A 238 -29.71 47.70 -12.27
N GLU A 239 -29.78 46.76 -13.19
CA GLU A 239 -30.92 45.90 -13.48
C GLU A 239 -31.24 45.00 -12.29
N THR A 240 -30.22 44.33 -11.73
CA THR A 240 -30.38 43.49 -10.52
C THR A 240 -30.97 44.30 -9.36
N ARG A 241 -30.60 45.58 -9.19
CA ARG A 241 -31.16 46.46 -8.16
C ARG A 241 -32.65 46.67 -8.36
N GLU A 242 -33.11 46.99 -9.59
CA GLU A 242 -34.53 47.24 -9.86
C GLU A 242 -35.37 45.95 -9.72
N ILE A 243 -34.85 44.81 -10.19
CA ILE A 243 -35.46 43.49 -9.98
C ILE A 243 -35.57 43.18 -8.49
N THR A 244 -34.51 43.42 -7.70
CA THR A 244 -34.53 43.20 -6.25
C THR A 244 -35.60 44.05 -5.56
N LYS A 245 -35.70 45.34 -5.92
CA LYS A 245 -36.77 46.23 -5.39
C LYS A 245 -38.16 45.70 -5.71
N CYS A 246 -38.40 45.28 -6.96
CA CYS A 246 -39.66 44.68 -7.37
C CYS A 246 -40.04 43.49 -6.51
N LEU A 247 -39.11 42.54 -6.35
CA LEU A 247 -39.32 41.30 -5.57
C LEU A 247 -39.64 41.59 -4.09
N LEU A 248 -38.87 42.48 -3.46
CA LEU A 248 -39.05 42.82 -2.04
C LEU A 248 -40.33 43.64 -1.79
N ASN A 249 -40.94 44.24 -2.82
CA ASN A 249 -42.20 45.01 -2.73
C ASN A 249 -43.43 44.13 -3.07
N ILE A 250 -43.31 42.86 -3.40
CA ILE A 250 -44.46 41.97 -3.57
C ILE A 250 -45.19 41.89 -2.22
N PRO A 251 -46.49 42.18 -2.16
CA PRO A 251 -47.24 42.24 -0.89
C PRO A 251 -47.36 40.84 -0.25
N ASP A 252 -47.16 40.73 1.07
CA ASP A 252 -47.38 39.49 1.84
C ASP A 252 -48.79 38.94 1.73
N SER A 253 -49.78 39.80 1.37
CA SER A 253 -51.19 39.41 1.15
C SER A 253 -51.36 38.38 -0.01
N THR A 254 -50.36 38.18 -0.85
CA THR A 254 -50.36 37.15 -1.92
C THR A 254 -50.12 35.74 -1.42
N GLY A 255 -49.82 35.58 -0.12
CA GLY A 255 -49.48 34.27 0.47
C GLY A 255 -48.05 33.81 0.19
N PHE A 256 -47.24 34.63 -0.47
CA PHE A 256 -45.80 34.42 -0.69
C PHE A 256 -45.07 35.75 -0.73
N GLY A 257 -43.77 35.73 -0.66
CA GLY A 257 -42.91 36.90 -0.85
C GLY A 257 -41.46 36.51 -1.04
N TRP A 258 -40.63 37.52 -1.24
CA TRP A 258 -39.19 37.35 -1.44
C TRP A 258 -38.43 38.11 -0.35
N ALA A 259 -37.40 37.48 0.18
CA ALA A 259 -36.55 38.09 1.20
C ALA A 259 -35.09 37.80 0.94
N THR A 260 -34.20 38.62 1.48
CA THR A 260 -32.77 38.31 1.48
C THR A 260 -32.44 37.24 2.53
N VAL A 261 -31.60 36.28 2.19
CA VAL A 261 -31.10 35.29 3.12
C VAL A 261 -29.64 35.60 3.44
N PRO A 262 -29.27 35.70 4.72
CA PRO A 262 -27.93 36.15 5.12
C PRO A 262 -26.83 35.17 4.71
N ASP A 263 -27.14 33.88 4.71
CA ASP A 263 -26.18 32.85 4.35
C ASP A 263 -26.85 31.56 3.85
N PHE A 264 -26.06 30.72 3.20
CA PHE A 264 -26.42 29.37 2.74
C PHE A 264 -25.57 28.30 3.44
N ASN A 265 -25.07 28.57 4.64
CA ASN A 265 -24.13 27.72 5.36
C ASN A 265 -24.64 26.28 5.52
N THR A 266 -25.94 26.09 5.77
CA THR A 266 -26.54 24.76 5.91
C THR A 266 -26.38 23.92 4.66
N ILE A 267 -26.46 24.54 3.47
CA ILE A 267 -26.23 23.83 2.19
C ILE A 267 -24.75 23.58 1.98
N ASP A 268 -23.89 24.55 2.34
CA ASP A 268 -22.45 24.40 2.22
C ASP A 268 -21.91 23.28 3.12
N GLU A 269 -22.39 23.18 4.35
CA GLU A 269 -22.08 22.09 5.27
C GLU A 269 -22.57 20.72 4.73
N LEU A 270 -23.78 20.69 4.16
CA LEU A 270 -24.30 19.50 3.48
C LEU A 270 -23.38 19.06 2.34
N TYR A 271 -23.04 19.96 1.43
CA TYR A 271 -22.16 19.63 0.31
C TYR A 271 -20.75 19.27 0.74
N LYS A 272 -20.23 19.89 1.80
CA LYS A 272 -18.94 19.57 2.37
C LYS A 272 -18.93 18.17 2.98
N SER A 273 -19.98 17.80 3.74
CA SER A 273 -20.10 16.46 4.33
C SER A 273 -20.21 15.38 3.27
N LEU A 274 -20.94 15.64 2.19
CA LEU A 274 -21.10 14.73 1.04
C LEU A 274 -19.96 14.83 0.03
N LYS A 275 -19.00 15.75 0.24
CA LYS A 275 -17.90 16.03 -0.71
C LYS A 275 -18.45 16.25 -2.12
N ALA A 276 -19.51 17.05 -2.27
CA ALA A 276 -20.24 17.27 -3.51
C ALA A 276 -20.23 18.75 -3.91
N GLY A 277 -20.64 19.06 -5.16
CA GLY A 277 -20.67 20.41 -5.69
C GLY A 277 -19.33 21.13 -5.58
N PRO A 278 -19.27 22.34 -5.02
CA PRO A 278 -18.02 23.09 -4.86
C PRO A 278 -16.96 22.37 -4.02
N TYR A 279 -17.37 21.40 -3.22
CA TYR A 279 -16.51 20.62 -2.33
C TYR A 279 -16.13 19.25 -2.90
N ALA A 280 -16.41 18.98 -4.19
CA ALA A 280 -16.04 17.72 -4.84
C ALA A 280 -14.52 17.45 -4.84
N TYR A 281 -13.71 18.52 -4.79
CA TYR A 281 -12.26 18.41 -4.64
C TYR A 281 -11.83 17.67 -3.37
N LEU A 282 -12.69 17.64 -2.32
CA LEU A 282 -12.42 16.86 -1.11
C LEU A 282 -12.47 15.35 -1.33
N ARG A 283 -13.08 14.86 -2.42
CA ARG A 283 -13.01 13.45 -2.86
C ARG A 283 -11.65 13.11 -3.48
N ILE A 284 -11.05 14.08 -4.18
CA ILE A 284 -9.79 13.92 -4.92
C ILE A 284 -8.58 13.99 -3.98
N GLN A 285 -8.76 14.47 -2.75
CA GLN A 285 -7.68 14.64 -1.77
C GLN A 285 -6.92 13.35 -1.41
N THR A 286 -7.42 12.16 -1.76
CA THR A 286 -6.79 10.93 -1.31
C THR A 286 -5.50 10.60 -2.09
N VAL A 287 -5.40 10.87 -3.38
CA VAL A 287 -4.22 10.50 -4.19
C VAL A 287 -3.44 11.72 -4.68
N GLN A 288 -4.08 12.64 -5.38
CA GLN A 288 -3.36 13.81 -5.94
C GLN A 288 -2.85 14.77 -4.87
N SER A 289 -3.66 15.08 -3.85
CA SER A 289 -3.24 15.96 -2.76
C SER A 289 -2.19 15.28 -1.88
N PHE A 290 -2.32 13.97 -1.65
CA PHE A 290 -1.31 13.18 -0.96
C PHE A 290 0.03 13.21 -1.72
N ILE A 291 0.02 12.95 -3.04
CA ILE A 291 1.21 13.01 -3.88
C ILE A 291 1.78 14.44 -3.90
N TYR A 292 0.96 15.46 -4.03
CA TYR A 292 1.41 16.85 -4.04
C TYR A 292 1.99 17.29 -2.70
N HIS A 293 1.33 16.95 -1.58
CA HIS A 293 1.80 17.31 -0.23
C HIS A 293 3.05 16.53 0.17
N TYR A 294 3.13 15.24 -0.19
CA TYR A 294 4.25 14.37 0.14
C TYR A 294 5.26 14.18 -1.01
N ARG A 295 5.24 15.02 -2.06
CA ARG A 295 6.15 14.90 -3.21
C ARG A 295 7.63 14.88 -2.81
N PHE A 296 8.04 15.75 -1.89
CA PHE A 296 9.43 15.81 -1.44
C PHE A 296 9.84 14.59 -0.61
N PRO A 297 9.11 14.17 0.43
CA PRO A 297 9.43 12.94 1.15
C PRO A 297 9.34 11.68 0.27
N LEU A 298 8.41 11.61 -0.69
CA LEU A 298 8.33 10.49 -1.65
C LEU A 298 9.54 10.44 -2.58
N LEU A 299 9.99 11.59 -3.12
CA LEU A 299 11.19 11.69 -3.93
C LEU A 299 12.45 11.34 -3.12
N PHE A 300 12.52 11.78 -1.86
CA PHE A 300 13.61 11.42 -0.95
C PHE A 300 13.64 9.92 -0.65
N ALA A 301 12.51 9.30 -0.38
CA ALA A 301 12.40 7.86 -0.20
C ALA A 301 12.84 7.08 -1.44
N LEU A 302 12.41 7.52 -2.63
CA LEU A 302 12.82 6.93 -3.91
C LEU A 302 14.34 7.06 -4.12
N PHE A 303 14.91 8.22 -3.80
CA PHE A 303 16.35 8.45 -3.86
C PHE A 303 17.11 7.52 -2.90
N CYS A 304 16.65 7.36 -1.66
CA CYS A 304 17.25 6.42 -0.70
C CYS A 304 17.19 4.97 -1.19
N ILE A 305 16.07 4.52 -1.76
CA ILE A 305 15.93 3.19 -2.35
C ILE A 305 16.91 3.01 -3.51
N LEU A 306 17.02 3.98 -4.40
CA LEU A 306 17.96 3.94 -5.52
C LEU A 306 19.41 3.86 -5.04
N MET A 307 19.77 4.65 -4.02
CA MET A 307 21.09 4.63 -3.41
C MET A 307 21.41 3.27 -2.75
N LEU A 308 20.45 2.69 -2.05
CA LEU A 308 20.59 1.33 -1.49
C LEU A 308 20.75 0.27 -2.58
N CYS A 309 20.01 0.36 -3.68
CA CYS A 309 20.16 -0.54 -4.82
C CYS A 309 21.56 -0.42 -5.45
N VAL A 310 22.06 0.81 -5.68
CA VAL A 310 23.39 1.06 -6.20
C VAL A 310 24.46 0.55 -5.23
N HIS A 311 24.29 0.81 -3.94
CA HIS A 311 25.22 0.31 -2.91
C HIS A 311 25.25 -1.22 -2.88
N SER A 312 24.09 -1.87 -2.88
CA SER A 312 23.97 -3.34 -2.92
C SER A 312 24.61 -3.92 -4.19
N TRP A 313 24.37 -3.31 -5.33
CA TRP A 313 25.01 -3.74 -6.58
C TRP A 313 26.54 -3.60 -6.52
N ARG A 314 27.03 -2.46 -6.03
CA ARG A 314 28.47 -2.20 -5.88
C ARG A 314 29.13 -3.18 -4.90
N THR A 315 28.49 -3.45 -3.76
CA THR A 315 29.00 -4.44 -2.78
C THR A 315 29.02 -5.84 -3.35
N ASN A 316 27.99 -6.25 -4.07
CA ASN A 316 27.93 -7.56 -4.74
C ASN A 316 29.07 -7.73 -5.79
N VAL A 317 29.34 -6.68 -6.56
CA VAL A 317 30.46 -6.69 -7.55
C VAL A 317 31.81 -6.78 -6.82
N LEU A 318 31.99 -6.02 -5.75
CA LEU A 318 33.22 -6.04 -4.94
C LEU A 318 33.44 -7.40 -4.26
N VAL A 319 32.39 -7.97 -3.67
CA VAL A 319 32.43 -9.30 -3.05
C VAL A 319 32.80 -10.35 -4.08
N LYS A 320 32.15 -10.34 -5.26
CA LYS A 320 32.49 -11.30 -6.34
C LYS A 320 33.96 -11.19 -6.76
N ARG A 321 34.47 -9.95 -6.95
CA ARG A 321 35.88 -9.73 -7.31
C ARG A 321 36.84 -10.23 -6.21
N ARG A 322 36.55 -9.91 -4.95
CA ARG A 322 37.38 -10.39 -3.82
C ARG A 322 37.31 -11.89 -3.63
N THR A 323 36.15 -12.49 -3.79
CA THR A 323 36.01 -13.95 -3.70
C THR A 323 36.79 -14.67 -4.81
N GLN A 324 36.76 -14.13 -6.04
CA GLN A 324 37.56 -14.67 -7.14
C GLN A 324 39.05 -14.53 -6.88
N SER A 325 39.52 -13.37 -6.43
CA SER A 325 40.95 -13.18 -6.10
C SER A 325 41.41 -14.09 -4.95
N LEU A 326 40.56 -14.25 -3.93
CA LEU A 326 40.84 -15.14 -2.82
C LEU A 326 40.93 -16.62 -3.28
N ARG A 327 39.99 -17.03 -4.14
CA ARG A 327 39.99 -18.38 -4.72
C ARG A 327 41.26 -18.67 -5.52
N LEU A 328 41.67 -17.72 -6.37
CA LEU A 328 42.93 -17.83 -7.11
C LEU A 328 44.15 -17.87 -6.19
N ALA A 329 44.12 -17.12 -5.08
CA ALA A 329 45.22 -17.17 -4.09
C ALA A 329 45.27 -18.52 -3.39
N TYR A 330 44.15 -19.13 -3.01
CA TYR A 330 44.08 -20.47 -2.44
C TYR A 330 44.53 -21.54 -3.41
N GLU A 331 44.15 -21.46 -4.68
CA GLU A 331 44.59 -22.39 -5.72
C GLU A 331 46.11 -22.32 -5.90
N LYS A 332 46.69 -21.12 -5.90
CA LYS A 332 48.15 -20.92 -5.99
C LYS A 332 48.88 -21.40 -4.73
N GLU A 333 48.33 -21.19 -3.56
CA GLU A 333 48.87 -21.71 -2.32
C GLU A 333 48.87 -23.26 -2.30
N ALA A 334 47.74 -23.86 -2.74
CA ALA A 334 47.64 -25.32 -2.84
C ALA A 334 48.68 -25.91 -3.81
N GLU A 335 48.89 -25.23 -4.96
CA GLU A 335 49.96 -25.63 -5.92
C GLU A 335 51.35 -25.53 -5.31
N LEU A 336 51.64 -24.43 -4.60
CA LEU A 336 52.90 -24.24 -3.91
C LEU A 336 53.12 -25.32 -2.84
N ARG A 337 52.13 -25.62 -2.02
CA ARG A 337 52.18 -26.69 -1.01
C ARG A 337 52.45 -28.04 -1.65
N ARG A 338 51.87 -28.32 -2.82
CA ARG A 338 52.10 -29.54 -3.57
C ARG A 338 53.58 -29.62 -4.05
N LYS A 339 54.10 -28.51 -4.61
CA LYS A 339 55.50 -28.43 -5.05
C LYS A 339 56.49 -28.59 -3.89
N ILE A 340 56.18 -27.97 -2.73
CA ILE A 340 57.01 -28.17 -1.52
C ILE A 340 57.00 -29.65 -1.11
N ARG A 341 55.84 -30.29 -1.04
CA ARG A 341 55.77 -31.73 -0.67
C ARG A 341 56.52 -32.64 -1.65
N GLU A 342 56.40 -32.37 -2.95
CA GLU A 342 57.18 -33.09 -3.98
C GLU A 342 58.70 -32.87 -3.80
N SER A 343 59.12 -31.65 -3.47
CA SER A 343 60.51 -31.35 -3.19
C SER A 343 61.00 -32.01 -1.91
N GLU A 344 60.21 -32.04 -0.83
CA GLU A 344 60.54 -32.74 0.42
C GLU A 344 60.74 -34.22 0.21
N LEU A 345 59.85 -34.86 -0.57
CA LEU A 345 59.99 -36.28 -0.92
C LEU A 345 61.26 -36.54 -1.73
N ARG A 346 61.61 -35.65 -2.62
CA ARG A 346 62.86 -35.77 -3.42
C ARG A 346 64.09 -35.61 -2.55
N ILE A 347 64.08 -34.65 -1.59
CA ILE A 347 65.14 -34.49 -0.63
C ILE A 347 65.33 -35.79 0.24
N ASP A 348 64.19 -36.31 0.75
CA ASP A 348 64.21 -37.55 1.54
C ASP A 348 64.80 -38.72 0.76
N GLN A 349 64.47 -38.87 -0.54
CA GLN A 349 65.09 -39.89 -1.42
C GLN A 349 66.60 -39.68 -1.62
N LEU A 350 66.99 -38.38 -1.84
CA LEU A 350 68.45 -38.07 -2.00
C LEU A 350 69.20 -38.32 -0.71
N GLN A 351 68.68 -37.95 0.45
CA GLN A 351 69.27 -38.23 1.75
C GLN A 351 69.44 -39.76 2.01
N LYS A 352 68.42 -40.57 1.65
CA LYS A 352 68.48 -42.01 1.76
C LYS A 352 69.59 -42.57 0.88
N THR A 353 69.75 -42.06 -0.33
CA THR A 353 70.82 -42.50 -1.25
C THR A 353 72.20 -42.08 -0.75
N GLU A 354 72.35 -40.86 -0.19
CA GLU A 354 73.57 -40.38 0.39
C GLU A 354 73.99 -41.21 1.64
N ILE A 355 73.01 -41.52 2.52
CA ILE A 355 73.24 -42.37 3.70
C ILE A 355 73.70 -43.75 3.30
N ILE A 356 73.10 -44.38 2.27
CA ILE A 356 73.48 -45.65 1.76
C ILE A 356 74.90 -45.60 1.21
N GLY A 357 75.27 -44.51 0.50
CA GLY A 357 76.63 -44.29 0.00
C GLY A 357 77.68 -44.20 1.12
N ALA A 358 77.37 -43.38 2.15
CA ALA A 358 78.22 -43.19 3.32
C ALA A 358 78.35 -44.51 4.15
N MET A 359 77.21 -45.22 4.31
CA MET A 359 77.21 -46.47 5.04
C MET A 359 77.96 -47.55 4.32
N SER A 360 77.96 -47.58 3.00
CA SER A 360 78.73 -48.58 2.23
C SER A 360 80.23 -48.58 2.57
N SER A 361 80.80 -47.37 2.79
CA SER A 361 82.18 -47.22 3.22
C SER A 361 82.42 -47.73 4.65
N LEU A 362 81.45 -47.39 5.58
CA LEU A 362 81.53 -47.84 6.98
C LEU A 362 81.37 -49.35 7.10
N ILE A 363 80.43 -49.91 6.32
CA ILE A 363 80.19 -51.38 6.28
C ILE A 363 81.42 -52.13 5.74
N ALA A 364 81.98 -51.60 4.68
CA ALA A 364 83.21 -52.19 4.13
C ALA A 364 84.35 -52.19 5.18
N HIS A 365 84.45 -51.10 5.93
CA HIS A 365 85.48 -51.01 6.98
C HIS A 365 85.22 -51.94 8.17
N GLU A 366 83.91 -51.97 8.65
CA GLU A 366 83.55 -52.82 9.78
C GLU A 366 83.48 -54.30 9.45
N ILE A 367 83.24 -54.69 8.20
CA ILE A 367 83.27 -56.11 7.74
C ILE A 367 84.72 -56.59 7.48
N ASN A 368 85.56 -55.72 6.91
CA ASN A 368 86.95 -56.10 6.61
C ASN A 368 87.76 -56.39 7.88
N GLY A 369 87.46 -55.72 9.02
CA GLY A 369 88.14 -56.01 10.30
C GLY A 369 87.96 -57.43 10.81
N PRO A 370 86.76 -57.96 11.04
CA PRO A 370 86.50 -59.33 11.46
C PRO A 370 86.93 -60.37 10.39
N LEU A 371 86.79 -60.04 9.08
CA LEU A 371 87.25 -60.90 8.00
C LEU A 371 88.79 -61.06 8.03
N ALA A 372 89.54 -59.97 8.20
CA ALA A 372 91.00 -60.04 8.34
C ALA A 372 91.43 -60.85 9.56
N THR A 373 90.64 -60.77 10.65
CA THR A 373 90.87 -61.55 11.86
C THR A 373 90.66 -63.05 11.60
N ILE A 374 89.55 -63.37 10.90
CA ILE A 374 89.25 -64.76 10.48
C ILE A 374 90.40 -65.30 9.61
N ASP A 375 90.81 -64.52 8.61
CA ASP A 375 91.91 -64.94 7.69
C ASP A 375 93.22 -65.16 8.43
N ASN A 376 93.58 -64.29 9.39
CA ASN A 376 94.73 -64.41 10.23
C ASN A 376 94.69 -65.69 11.09
N TYR A 377 93.54 -66.00 11.69
CA TYR A 377 93.40 -67.27 12.46
C TYR A 377 93.41 -68.50 11.56
N CYS A 378 92.77 -68.48 10.41
CA CYS A 378 92.82 -69.53 9.45
C CYS A 378 94.26 -69.79 8.99
N ARG A 379 95.04 -68.77 8.64
CA ARG A 379 96.48 -68.88 8.29
C ARG A 379 97.33 -69.43 9.44
N GLY A 380 97.05 -68.91 10.66
CA GLY A 380 97.74 -69.41 11.86
C GLY A 380 97.53 -70.88 12.10
N ILE A 381 96.25 -71.35 11.92
CA ILE A 381 95.94 -72.80 12.02
C ILE A 381 96.66 -73.58 10.95
N LYS A 382 96.59 -73.13 9.69
CA LYS A 382 97.23 -73.81 8.56
C LYS A 382 98.76 -73.93 8.77
N ARG A 383 99.39 -72.85 9.18
CA ARG A 383 100.82 -72.80 9.44
C ARG A 383 101.23 -73.76 10.58
N LYS A 384 100.39 -73.86 11.61
CA LYS A 384 100.71 -74.74 12.73
C LYS A 384 100.47 -76.17 12.44
N LEU A 385 99.49 -76.55 11.64
CA LEU A 385 99.26 -77.89 11.12
C LEU A 385 100.39 -78.36 10.24
N GLU A 386 101.02 -77.46 9.44
CA GLU A 386 102.13 -77.73 8.57
C GLU A 386 103.45 -77.95 9.32
N VAL A 387 103.63 -77.36 10.48
CA VAL A 387 104.91 -77.39 11.25
C VAL A 387 104.95 -78.49 12.30
N GLU A 388 103.87 -78.91 12.91
CA GLU A 388 103.97 -79.78 14.14
C GLU A 388 103.19 -81.07 14.18
N GLY A 389 102.48 -81.55 13.22
CA GLY A 389 101.87 -82.89 13.21
C GLY A 389 101.14 -83.31 14.52
N ILE A 390 100.47 -82.46 15.26
CA ILE A 390 100.13 -82.66 16.67
C ILE A 390 98.69 -82.40 17.01
N ASP A 391 98.26 -82.98 18.08
CA ASP A 391 97.12 -82.96 18.99
C ASP A 391 96.18 -81.76 18.89
N GLY A 392 94.85 -82.03 18.68
CA GLY A 392 93.81 -81.10 18.35
C GLY A 392 93.32 -80.10 19.41
N SER A 393 93.87 -80.03 20.63
CA SER A 393 93.43 -79.15 21.71
C SER A 393 93.58 -77.64 21.45
N TRP A 394 94.56 -77.26 20.63
CA TRP A 394 94.81 -75.81 20.30
C TRP A 394 93.93 -75.29 19.12
N VAL A 395 93.27 -76.14 18.36
CA VAL A 395 92.38 -75.77 17.24
C VAL A 395 91.04 -75.24 17.73
N ASN A 396 90.58 -75.70 18.85
CA ASN A 396 89.28 -75.30 19.42
C ASN A 396 89.17 -73.77 19.73
N ARG A 397 90.25 -73.16 20.25
CA ARG A 397 90.23 -71.74 20.57
C ARG A 397 90.21 -70.82 19.31
N PRO A 398 91.02 -71.04 18.28
CA PRO A 398 90.91 -70.33 17.01
C PRO A 398 89.55 -70.51 16.34
N LEU A 399 89.00 -71.71 16.29
CA LEU A 399 87.66 -71.96 15.72
C LEU A 399 86.55 -71.25 16.46
N ALA A 400 86.57 -71.20 17.77
CA ALA A 400 85.64 -70.46 18.56
C ALA A 400 85.70 -68.93 18.28
N LEU A 401 86.95 -68.43 18.05
CA LEU A 401 87.09 -66.98 17.68
C LEU A 401 86.60 -66.71 16.26
N ILE A 402 86.83 -67.66 15.32
CA ILE A 402 86.25 -67.51 13.98
C ILE A 402 84.73 -67.49 14.02
N ALA A 403 84.10 -68.39 14.73
CA ALA A 403 82.68 -68.46 14.90
C ALA A 403 82.11 -67.10 15.49
N LYS A 404 82.84 -66.61 16.49
CA LYS A 404 82.47 -65.27 17.10
C LYS A 404 82.53 -64.10 16.10
N GLN A 405 83.60 -64.11 15.24
CA GLN A 405 83.73 -63.05 14.24
C GLN A 405 82.69 -63.22 13.11
N THR A 406 82.41 -64.44 12.69
CA THR A 406 81.37 -64.70 11.68
C THR A 406 79.97 -64.27 12.18
N SER A 407 79.65 -64.52 13.44
CA SER A 407 78.41 -64.01 14.07
C SER A 407 78.35 -62.50 14.06
N LYS A 408 79.49 -61.84 14.42
CA LYS A 408 79.58 -60.38 14.38
C LYS A 408 79.34 -59.81 12.98
N ILE A 409 79.85 -60.43 11.94
CA ILE A 409 79.60 -60.01 10.55
C ILE A 409 78.12 -60.22 10.21
N SER A 410 77.52 -61.28 10.56
CA SER A 410 76.12 -61.59 10.33
C SER A 410 75.22 -60.52 10.97
N ASP A 411 75.57 -60.14 12.22
CA ASP A 411 74.80 -59.05 12.91
C ASP A 411 74.92 -57.66 12.20
N ILE A 412 76.16 -57.37 11.68
CA ILE A 412 76.32 -56.09 10.93
C ILE A 412 75.54 -56.16 9.63
N VAL A 413 75.61 -57.22 8.87
CA VAL A 413 74.84 -57.35 7.62
C VAL A 413 73.37 -57.32 7.88
N SER A 414 72.88 -57.94 8.94
CA SER A 414 71.46 -57.88 9.32
C SER A 414 71.01 -56.50 9.68
N ARG A 415 71.82 -55.71 10.39
CA ARG A 415 71.52 -54.31 10.73
C ARG A 415 71.46 -53.41 9.48
N VAL A 416 72.39 -53.57 8.56
CA VAL A 416 72.41 -52.85 7.30
C VAL A 416 71.17 -53.16 6.44
N ARG A 417 70.82 -54.46 6.36
CA ARG A 417 69.62 -54.91 5.63
C ARG A 417 68.35 -54.35 6.24
N ALA A 418 68.21 -54.33 7.55
CA ALA A 418 67.07 -53.78 8.24
C ALA A 418 66.98 -52.26 8.04
N TYR A 419 68.12 -51.56 7.95
CA TYR A 419 68.14 -50.13 7.67
C TYR A 419 67.79 -49.76 6.19
N ALA A 420 68.26 -50.63 5.25
CA ALA A 420 67.98 -50.45 3.82
C ALA A 420 66.54 -50.85 3.44
N LYS A 421 65.97 -51.79 4.17
CA LYS A 421 64.58 -52.25 3.96
C LYS A 421 63.63 -51.59 4.94
N ARG A 422 63.46 -50.29 4.75
CA ARG A 422 62.32 -49.57 5.37
C ARG A 422 61.09 -49.80 4.49
N ASP A 423 60.43 -50.96 4.68
CA ASP A 423 59.11 -51.20 4.14
C ASP A 423 58.19 -50.12 4.73
N GLU A 424 57.30 -49.56 3.92
CA GLU A 424 56.29 -48.61 4.42
C GLU A 424 55.53 -49.26 5.58
N PRO A 425 55.38 -48.57 6.73
CA PRO A 425 54.68 -49.18 7.85
C PRO A 425 53.23 -49.44 7.47
N GLU A 426 52.88 -50.75 7.36
CA GLU A 426 51.45 -51.10 7.32
C GLU A 426 50.84 -50.80 8.66
N PHE A 427 50.00 -49.84 8.65
CA PHE A 427 49.19 -49.42 9.84
C PHE A 427 48.15 -50.52 10.11
N THR A 428 48.41 -51.34 11.08
CA THR A 428 47.49 -52.38 11.59
C THR A 428 46.73 -51.79 12.82
N LYS A 429 45.44 -52.08 12.88
CA LYS A 429 44.65 -51.71 14.01
C LYS A 429 45.05 -52.54 15.22
N ILE A 430 45.67 -51.95 16.23
CA ILE A 430 46.18 -52.64 17.42
C ILE A 430 45.36 -52.08 18.61
N GLU A 431 44.94 -53.01 19.48
CA GLU A 431 44.34 -52.61 20.78
C GLU A 431 45.43 -52.03 21.68
N ALA A 432 45.38 -50.77 21.97
CA ALA A 432 46.37 -50.01 22.71
C ALA A 432 46.67 -50.70 24.09
N ASP A 433 45.63 -51.18 24.76
CA ASP A 433 45.73 -51.90 26.05
C ASP A 433 46.53 -53.17 25.98
N LYS A 434 46.37 -53.90 24.91
CA LYS A 434 47.15 -55.17 24.73
C LYS A 434 48.59 -54.86 24.46
N LEU A 435 48.88 -53.86 23.66
CA LEU A 435 50.23 -53.37 23.38
C LEU A 435 50.92 -52.86 24.65
N LEU A 436 50.27 -52.09 25.47
CA LEU A 436 50.76 -51.53 26.75
C LEU A 436 51.08 -52.68 27.72
N LYS A 437 50.17 -53.63 27.90
CA LYS A 437 50.39 -54.82 28.74
C LYS A 437 51.62 -55.65 28.30
N THR A 438 51.80 -55.85 26.99
CA THR A 438 52.92 -56.51 26.44
C THR A 438 54.23 -55.74 26.72
N CYS A 439 54.26 -54.45 26.44
CA CYS A 439 55.44 -53.60 26.70
C CYS A 439 55.83 -53.58 28.21
N VAL A 440 54.83 -53.46 29.11
CA VAL A 440 55.10 -53.52 30.54
C VAL A 440 55.65 -54.90 30.99
N SER A 441 55.13 -55.97 30.42
CA SER A 441 55.67 -57.36 30.67
C SER A 441 57.11 -57.46 30.25
N ASP A 442 57.47 -56.99 29.03
CA ASP A 442 58.83 -56.99 28.52
C ASP A 442 59.81 -56.18 29.35
N ILE A 443 59.39 -55.01 29.81
CA ILE A 443 60.17 -54.10 30.68
C ILE A 443 60.39 -54.77 32.06
N ARG A 444 59.34 -55.38 32.63
CA ARG A 444 59.46 -56.10 33.92
C ARG A 444 60.40 -57.28 33.81
N MET A 445 60.38 -57.99 32.70
CA MET A 445 61.29 -59.10 32.48
C MET A 445 62.76 -58.63 32.35
N ARG A 446 62.99 -57.47 31.78
CA ARG A 446 64.32 -56.87 31.56
C ARG A 446 64.85 -56.14 32.81
N TYR A 447 63.95 -55.59 33.62
CA TYR A 447 64.25 -54.80 34.83
C TYR A 447 63.40 -55.28 36.01
N PRO A 448 63.71 -56.40 36.68
CA PRO A 448 62.86 -57.01 37.70
C PRO A 448 62.52 -56.09 38.92
N ASN A 449 63.36 -55.09 39.20
CA ASN A 449 63.25 -54.24 40.34
C ASN A 449 62.51 -52.90 40.05
N SER A 450 61.94 -52.70 38.82
CA SER A 450 61.26 -51.53 38.46
C SER A 450 59.78 -51.59 38.85
N ARG A 451 59.29 -50.56 39.56
CA ARG A 451 57.87 -50.44 39.98
C ARG A 451 57.09 -49.63 38.86
N ILE A 452 56.45 -50.37 37.93
CA ILE A 452 55.65 -49.81 36.91
C ILE A 452 54.18 -49.94 37.33
N VAL A 453 53.47 -48.77 37.44
CA VAL A 453 52.05 -48.72 37.75
C VAL A 453 51.28 -48.25 36.47
N LEU A 454 50.37 -49.06 36.05
CA LEU A 454 49.44 -48.71 34.96
C LEU A 454 48.21 -48.06 35.59
N SER A 455 47.92 -46.82 35.27
CA SER A 455 46.63 -46.24 35.63
C SER A 455 45.67 -46.42 34.44
N GLU A 456 44.54 -47.06 34.68
CA GLU A 456 43.47 -47.14 33.69
C GLU A 456 42.83 -45.72 33.58
N THR A 457 43.01 -45.09 32.45
CA THR A 457 42.26 -43.94 32.06
C THR A 457 41.10 -44.41 31.20
N GLU A 458 39.86 -44.07 31.60
CA GLU A 458 38.69 -44.30 30.78
C GLU A 458 38.84 -43.64 29.40
N PRO A 459 38.44 -44.34 28.32
CA PRO A 459 38.52 -43.76 27.01
C PRO A 459 37.54 -42.55 26.93
N SER A 460 38.06 -41.34 26.82
CA SER A 460 37.26 -40.20 26.33
C SER A 460 36.92 -40.45 24.87
N VAL A 461 35.63 -40.45 24.60
CA VAL A 461 34.98 -40.57 23.28
C VAL A 461 35.48 -39.51 22.29
#